data_91ae5e9ad2f395129de6736b9e66ef18
#
_entry.id   91ae5e9ad2f395129de6736b9e66ef18
#
_cell.length_a   1.000
_cell.length_b   1.000
_cell.length_c   1.000
_cell.angle_alpha   90.00
_cell.angle_beta   90.00
_cell.angle_gamma   90.00
#
_symmetry.space_group_name_H-M   'P 1'
#
loop_
_entity.id
_entity.type
_entity.pdbx_description
1 polymer ?
#
loop_
_entity_poly.entity_id
_entity_poly.type
_entity_poly.pdbx_seq_one_letter_code
_entity_poly.pdbx_strand_id
1 'polypeptide(L)'
;MAADYLKLYEDYLREEKHASENTLSSYLRDLRQFSEHLAAQRVTDLRKVRTAAISDYIAWMGGKGKSAATVTRALASIKSFYAFLAERGEIKTNPAKGVAALKVERRFPEILTGKEVELFLDQPRCVDAKGYRDHAMLELLYATGIRVSELISLDEGDISLSAGFIRARSK
;
A
#
# COMPACT_ATOMS: atom_id res chain seq x y z
N MET A 1 -16.11 10.54 18.28
CA MET A 1 -16.79 10.84 16.99
C MET A 1 -15.92 10.50 15.76
N ALA A 2 -14.78 11.15 15.49
CA ALA A 2 -13.95 10.74 14.34
C ALA A 2 -13.39 9.32 14.48
N ALA A 3 -12.89 8.95 15.67
CA ALA A 3 -12.36 7.62 15.96
C ALA A 3 -13.39 6.51 15.75
N ASP A 4 -14.66 6.75 16.04
CA ASP A 4 -15.72 5.76 15.89
C ASP A 4 -15.99 5.43 14.42
N TYR A 5 -16.01 6.46 13.53
CA TYR A 5 -16.17 6.23 12.09
C TYR A 5 -14.98 5.54 11.46
N LEU A 6 -13.75 5.80 11.93
CA LEU A 6 -12.57 5.10 11.46
C LEU A 6 -12.58 3.63 11.85
N LYS A 7 -13.06 3.31 13.07
CA LYS A 7 -13.22 1.92 13.50
C LYS A 7 -14.30 1.19 12.70
N LEU A 8 -15.47 1.80 12.52
CA LEU A 8 -16.53 1.23 11.68
C LEU A 8 -16.06 0.98 10.23
N TYR A 9 -15.22 1.87 9.70
CA TYR A 9 -14.65 1.70 8.38
C TYR A 9 -13.59 0.59 8.35
N GLU A 10 -12.80 0.43 9.42
CA GLU A 10 -11.87 -0.68 9.57
C GLU A 10 -12.59 -2.03 9.51
N ASP A 11 -13.67 -2.16 10.30
CA ASP A 11 -14.50 -3.36 10.33
C ASP A 11 -15.12 -3.65 8.95
N TYR A 12 -15.64 -2.61 8.27
CA TYR A 12 -16.16 -2.73 6.90
C TYR A 12 -15.10 -3.21 5.90
N LEU A 13 -13.88 -2.65 5.95
CA LEU A 13 -12.80 -3.10 5.08
C LEU A 13 -12.39 -4.55 5.34
N ARG A 14 -12.39 -4.96 6.60
CA ARG A 14 -12.00 -6.31 7.02
C ARG A 14 -13.08 -7.34 6.69
N GLU A 15 -14.31 -7.08 7.10
CA GLU A 15 -15.39 -8.05 7.08
C GLU A 15 -16.18 -8.07 5.76
N GLU A 16 -16.47 -6.90 5.19
CA GLU A 16 -17.29 -6.80 3.97
C GLU A 16 -16.44 -6.74 2.69
N LYS A 17 -15.29 -6.04 2.73
CA LYS A 17 -14.41 -5.89 1.56
C LYS A 17 -13.28 -6.91 1.50
N HIS A 18 -13.04 -7.67 2.56
CA HIS A 18 -11.95 -8.64 2.65
C HIS A 18 -10.60 -8.06 2.23
N ALA A 19 -10.36 -6.80 2.61
CA ALA A 19 -9.16 -6.07 2.23
C ALA A 19 -7.92 -6.71 2.86
N SER A 20 -6.80 -6.76 2.11
CA SER A 20 -5.54 -7.24 2.66
C SER A 20 -5.07 -6.37 3.83
N GLU A 21 -4.32 -6.93 4.78
CA GLU A 21 -3.75 -6.19 5.93
C GLU A 21 -2.91 -4.98 5.48
N ASN A 22 -2.22 -5.08 4.35
CA ASN A 22 -1.47 -3.97 3.78
C ASN A 22 -2.37 -2.84 3.28
N THR A 23 -3.50 -3.17 2.66
CA THR A 23 -4.51 -2.20 2.22
C THR A 23 -5.14 -1.53 3.43
N LEU A 24 -5.56 -2.34 4.42
CA LEU A 24 -6.18 -1.90 5.66
C LEU A 24 -5.28 -0.90 6.40
N SER A 25 -4.04 -1.30 6.69
CA SER A 25 -3.06 -0.48 7.40
C SER A 25 -2.73 0.82 6.66
N SER A 26 -2.63 0.76 5.33
CA SER A 26 -2.35 1.93 4.49
C SER A 26 -3.51 2.92 4.49
N TYR A 27 -4.75 2.43 4.32
CA TYR A 27 -5.95 3.26 4.29
C TYR A 27 -6.21 3.92 5.64
N LEU A 28 -6.10 3.16 6.73
CA LEU A 28 -6.29 3.70 8.07
C LEU A 28 -5.22 4.74 8.44
N ARG A 29 -3.95 4.52 8.04
CA ARG A 29 -2.89 5.50 8.24
C ARG A 29 -3.18 6.81 7.50
N ASP A 30 -3.60 6.73 6.25
CA ASP A 30 -3.93 7.90 5.44
C ASP A 30 -5.11 8.67 6.03
N LEU A 31 -6.16 7.98 6.50
CA LEU A 31 -7.33 8.59 7.10
C LEU A 31 -7.04 9.20 8.48
N ARG A 32 -6.17 8.59 9.29
CA ARG A 32 -5.71 9.19 10.56
C ARG A 32 -4.98 10.49 10.29
N GLN A 33 -4.03 10.51 9.35
CA GLN A 33 -3.31 11.72 8.97
C GLN A 33 -4.27 12.80 8.45
N PHE A 34 -5.26 12.43 7.64
CA PHE A 34 -6.29 13.34 7.17
C PHE A 34 -7.12 13.90 8.33
N SER A 35 -7.58 13.08 9.26
CA SER A 35 -8.37 13.52 10.42
C SER A 35 -7.57 14.43 11.36
N GLU A 36 -6.28 14.17 11.54
CA GLU A 36 -5.38 15.05 12.32
C GLU A 36 -5.22 16.42 11.66
N HIS A 37 -5.06 16.45 10.34
CA HIS A 37 -4.99 17.70 9.59
C HIS A 37 -6.28 18.52 9.72
N LEU A 38 -7.44 17.87 9.62
CA LEU A 38 -8.74 18.52 9.82
C LEU A 38 -8.93 19.03 11.24
N ALA A 39 -8.51 18.23 12.24
CA ALA A 39 -8.58 18.64 13.66
C ALA A 39 -7.74 19.88 13.94
N ALA A 40 -6.56 20.01 13.32
CA ALA A 40 -5.75 21.22 13.39
C ALA A 40 -6.47 22.45 12.82
N GLN A 41 -7.41 22.26 11.89
CA GLN A 41 -8.28 23.29 11.33
C GLN A 41 -9.63 23.42 12.08
N ARG A 42 -9.75 22.81 13.27
CA ARG A 42 -10.96 22.76 14.11
C ARG A 42 -12.16 22.06 13.45
N VAL A 43 -11.93 21.22 12.46
CA VAL A 43 -12.94 20.37 11.84
C VAL A 43 -12.87 18.99 12.48
N THR A 44 -13.79 18.70 13.41
CA THR A 44 -13.79 17.43 14.18
C THR A 44 -14.87 16.44 13.73
N ASP A 45 -15.90 16.91 13.01
CA ASP A 45 -16.97 16.06 12.48
C ASP A 45 -16.70 15.71 11.00
N LEU A 46 -16.27 14.49 10.74
CA LEU A 46 -15.95 14.01 9.40
C LEU A 46 -17.14 14.03 8.43
N ARG A 47 -18.39 14.05 8.93
CA ARG A 47 -19.60 14.15 8.09
C ARG A 47 -19.81 15.54 7.50
N LYS A 48 -19.22 16.57 8.11
CA LYS A 48 -19.36 17.97 7.68
C LYS A 48 -18.23 18.45 6.79
N VAL A 49 -17.32 17.58 6.43
CA VAL A 49 -16.17 17.92 5.57
C VAL A 49 -16.68 18.25 4.17
N ARG A 50 -16.19 19.37 3.63
CA ARG A 50 -16.51 19.85 2.28
C ARG A 50 -15.41 19.48 1.31
N THR A 51 -15.75 19.44 0.02
CA THR A 51 -14.80 19.16 -1.07
C THR A 51 -13.56 20.06 -1.00
N ALA A 52 -13.73 21.35 -0.66
CA ALA A 52 -12.62 22.29 -0.53
C ALA A 52 -11.59 21.82 0.51
N ALA A 53 -12.02 21.37 1.70
CA ALA A 53 -11.10 20.89 2.73
C ALA A 53 -10.29 19.66 2.30
N ILE A 54 -10.88 18.79 1.48
CA ILE A 54 -10.17 17.64 0.91
C ILE A 54 -9.14 18.13 -0.13
N SER A 55 -9.53 19.06 -1.00
CA SER A 55 -8.61 19.65 -2.00
C SER A 55 -7.45 20.37 -1.33
N ASP A 56 -7.70 21.12 -0.26
CA ASP A 56 -6.68 21.82 0.54
C ASP A 56 -5.71 20.83 1.20
N TYR A 57 -6.22 19.70 1.72
CA TYR A 57 -5.38 18.64 2.26
C TYR A 57 -4.47 18.01 1.20
N ILE A 58 -4.99 17.74 0.01
CA ILE A 58 -4.22 17.19 -1.11
C ILE A 58 -3.12 18.17 -1.55
N ALA A 59 -3.44 19.46 -1.64
CA ALA A 59 -2.47 20.51 -1.94
C ALA A 59 -1.41 20.62 -0.83
N TRP A 60 -1.81 20.56 0.44
CA TRP A 60 -0.92 20.57 1.59
C TRP A 60 0.06 19.39 1.57
N MET A 61 -0.41 18.18 1.25
CA MET A 61 0.48 17.00 1.09
C MET A 61 1.54 17.23 0.00
N GLY A 62 1.15 17.80 -1.13
CA GLY A 62 2.06 18.17 -2.21
C GLY A 62 3.10 19.19 -1.75
N GLY A 63 2.67 20.25 -1.04
CA GLY A 63 3.55 21.26 -0.46
C GLY A 63 4.52 20.74 0.60
N LYS A 64 4.20 19.62 1.26
CA LYS A 64 5.09 18.88 2.17
C LYS A 64 6.08 17.94 1.45
N GLY A 65 6.14 17.97 0.13
CA GLY A 65 7.05 17.14 -0.66
C GLY A 65 6.67 15.66 -0.72
N LYS A 66 5.41 15.30 -0.42
CA LYS A 66 4.95 13.91 -0.60
C LYS A 66 4.89 13.57 -2.08
N SER A 67 5.31 12.34 -2.44
CA SER A 67 5.27 11.89 -3.83
C SER A 67 3.84 11.88 -4.39
N ALA A 68 3.68 12.12 -5.69
CA ALA A 68 2.39 12.08 -6.37
C ALA A 68 1.65 10.73 -6.16
N ALA A 69 2.37 9.62 -6.10
CA ALA A 69 1.82 8.30 -5.79
C ALA A 69 1.23 8.23 -4.37
N THR A 70 1.94 8.79 -3.37
CA THR A 70 1.45 8.86 -1.98
C THR A 70 0.20 9.70 -1.87
N VAL A 71 0.18 10.87 -2.53
CA VAL A 71 -0.98 11.78 -2.52
C VAL A 71 -2.18 11.13 -3.22
N THR A 72 -1.96 10.46 -4.35
CA THR A 72 -3.02 9.76 -5.09
C THR A 72 -3.60 8.61 -4.28
N ARG A 73 -2.76 7.85 -3.56
CA ARG A 73 -3.22 6.78 -2.66
C ARG A 73 -4.03 7.34 -1.49
N ALA A 74 -3.56 8.42 -0.86
CA ALA A 74 -4.30 9.07 0.23
C ALA A 74 -5.67 9.58 -0.24
N LEU A 75 -5.75 10.16 -1.45
CA LEU A 75 -7.04 10.54 -2.03
C LEU A 75 -7.95 9.33 -2.29
N ALA A 76 -7.39 8.21 -2.73
CA ALA A 76 -8.16 6.97 -2.92
C ALA A 76 -8.72 6.46 -1.59
N SER A 77 -7.93 6.48 -0.51
CA SER A 77 -8.38 6.13 0.85
C SER A 77 -9.52 7.04 1.32
N ILE A 78 -9.40 8.35 1.12
CA ILE A 78 -10.43 9.34 1.46
C ILE A 78 -11.71 9.11 0.63
N LYS A 79 -11.59 8.88 -0.68
CA LYS A 79 -12.74 8.59 -1.56
C LYS A 79 -13.48 7.33 -1.12
N SER A 80 -12.76 6.28 -0.76
CA SER A 80 -13.32 5.01 -0.29
C SER A 80 -14.04 5.20 1.05
N PHE A 81 -13.45 5.94 1.99
CA PHE A 81 -14.07 6.24 3.28
C PHE A 81 -15.38 7.03 3.12
N TYR A 82 -15.38 8.08 2.29
CA TYR A 82 -16.60 8.85 2.07
C TYR A 82 -17.65 8.12 1.23
N ALA A 83 -17.24 7.16 0.40
CA ALA A 83 -18.18 6.25 -0.27
C ALA A 83 -18.89 5.36 0.77
N PHE A 84 -18.12 4.79 1.71
CA PHE A 84 -18.67 4.01 2.83
C PHE A 84 -19.67 4.82 3.68
N LEU A 85 -19.31 6.07 4.06
CA LEU A 85 -20.24 6.92 4.83
C LEU A 85 -21.52 7.24 4.06
N ALA A 86 -21.44 7.43 2.76
CA ALA A 86 -22.61 7.67 1.91
C ALA A 86 -23.49 6.41 1.76
N GLU A 87 -22.88 5.24 1.62
CA GLU A 87 -23.57 3.94 1.57
C GLU A 87 -24.32 3.64 2.86
N ARG A 88 -23.73 4.02 4.02
CA ARG A 88 -24.37 3.90 5.34
C ARG A 88 -25.39 4.99 5.66
N GLY A 89 -25.61 5.95 4.75
CA GLY A 89 -26.55 7.05 4.96
C GLY A 89 -26.11 8.14 5.94
N GLU A 90 -24.86 8.09 6.42
CA GLU A 90 -24.28 9.07 7.34
C GLU A 90 -24.08 10.44 6.68
N ILE A 91 -23.94 10.45 5.37
CA ILE A 91 -23.86 11.66 4.53
C ILE A 91 -24.71 11.48 3.26
N LYS A 92 -25.22 12.60 2.75
CA LYS A 92 -26.06 12.56 1.53
C LYS A 92 -25.24 12.42 0.24
N THR A 93 -24.05 12.97 0.21
CA THR A 93 -23.18 13.00 -0.99
C THR A 93 -21.72 12.82 -0.58
N ASN A 94 -20.95 12.11 -1.40
CA ASN A 94 -19.52 11.93 -1.18
C ASN A 94 -18.75 13.20 -1.56
N PRO A 95 -18.17 13.95 -0.60
CA PRO A 95 -17.45 15.19 -0.87
C PRO A 95 -16.13 14.98 -1.63
N ALA A 96 -15.59 13.77 -1.64
CA ALA A 96 -14.34 13.44 -2.31
C ALA A 96 -14.52 13.05 -3.80
N LYS A 97 -15.77 12.83 -4.26
CA LYS A 97 -16.06 12.33 -5.60
C LYS A 97 -15.46 13.21 -6.70
N GLY A 98 -15.57 14.54 -6.56
CA GLY A 98 -15.12 15.52 -7.55
C GLY A 98 -13.65 15.92 -7.42
N VAL A 99 -12.92 15.46 -6.38
CA VAL A 99 -11.52 15.83 -6.21
C VAL A 99 -10.64 15.10 -7.21
N ALA A 100 -9.86 15.85 -8.02
CA ALA A 100 -8.96 15.29 -9.00
C ALA A 100 -7.72 14.70 -8.31
N ALA A 101 -7.27 13.54 -8.80
CA ALA A 101 -5.97 12.98 -8.41
C ALA A 101 -4.83 13.76 -9.08
N LEU A 102 -3.68 13.84 -8.42
CA LEU A 102 -2.48 14.35 -9.06
C LEU A 102 -2.07 13.41 -10.20
N LYS A 103 -1.65 13.99 -11.32
CA LYS A 103 -1.11 13.20 -12.43
C LYS A 103 0.20 12.57 -11.98
N VAL A 104 0.22 11.25 -11.87
CA VAL A 104 1.43 10.49 -11.58
C VAL A 104 2.15 10.21 -12.89
N GLU A 105 3.32 10.80 -13.07
CA GLU A 105 4.20 10.39 -14.16
C GLU A 105 4.74 8.98 -13.86
N ARG A 106 4.38 8.03 -14.70
CA ARG A 106 4.95 6.69 -14.65
C ARG A 106 6.33 6.73 -15.28
N ARG A 107 7.37 6.68 -14.47
CA ARG A 107 8.73 6.42 -14.95
C ARG A 107 8.86 4.90 -15.15
N PHE A 108 9.47 4.52 -16.26
CA PHE A 108 9.86 3.12 -16.44
C PHE A 108 10.92 2.77 -15.38
N PRO A 109 10.87 1.56 -14.83
CA PRO A 109 11.93 1.08 -13.95
C PRO A 109 13.28 1.12 -14.69
N GLU A 110 14.33 1.45 -13.99
CA GLU A 110 15.69 1.24 -14.48
C GLU A 110 15.92 -0.27 -14.60
N ILE A 111 16.40 -0.70 -15.75
CA ILE A 111 16.63 -2.11 -16.06
C ILE A 111 18.12 -2.38 -15.92
N LEU A 112 18.47 -3.34 -15.07
CA LEU A 112 19.85 -3.82 -14.95
C LEU A 112 20.24 -4.60 -16.21
N THR A 113 21.47 -4.41 -16.66
CA THR A 113 22.06 -5.23 -17.70
C THR A 113 22.38 -6.63 -17.15
N GLY A 114 22.54 -7.63 -18.04
CA GLY A 114 22.89 -8.99 -17.60
C GLY A 114 24.15 -9.04 -16.73
N LYS A 115 25.19 -8.26 -17.05
CA LYS A 115 26.42 -8.15 -16.24
C LYS A 115 26.16 -7.54 -14.86
N GLU A 116 25.30 -6.54 -14.75
CA GLU A 116 24.95 -5.95 -13.45
C GLU A 116 24.13 -6.92 -12.60
N VAL A 117 23.27 -7.72 -13.23
CA VAL A 117 22.54 -8.80 -12.54
C VAL A 117 23.50 -9.85 -12.01
N GLU A 118 24.44 -10.36 -12.81
CA GLU A 118 25.45 -11.33 -12.38
C GLU A 118 26.25 -10.77 -11.18
N LEU A 119 26.77 -9.54 -11.30
CA LEU A 119 27.49 -8.88 -10.21
C LEU A 119 26.63 -8.71 -8.95
N PHE A 120 25.33 -8.49 -9.08
CA PHE A 120 24.41 -8.35 -7.96
C PHE A 120 24.16 -9.70 -7.27
N LEU A 121 23.97 -10.77 -8.03
CA LEU A 121 23.76 -12.12 -7.52
C LEU A 121 24.99 -12.66 -6.78
N ASP A 122 26.20 -12.31 -7.23
CA ASP A 122 27.46 -12.70 -6.62
C ASP A 122 27.84 -11.93 -5.34
N GLN A 123 27.05 -10.92 -4.92
CA GLN A 123 27.38 -10.13 -3.72
C GLN A 123 27.40 -10.95 -2.42
N PRO A 124 26.44 -11.87 -2.16
CA PRO A 124 26.49 -12.67 -0.94
C PRO A 124 27.68 -13.65 -0.98
N ARG A 125 28.63 -13.48 -0.04
CA ARG A 125 29.74 -14.44 0.08
C ARG A 125 29.27 -15.73 0.73
N CYS A 126 29.41 -16.85 0.03
CA CYS A 126 29.05 -18.19 0.49
C CYS A 126 30.13 -18.78 1.44
N VAL A 127 30.42 -18.07 2.55
CA VAL A 127 31.42 -18.49 3.54
C VAL A 127 30.77 -19.03 4.83
N ASP A 128 29.51 -18.72 5.06
CA ASP A 128 28.70 -19.16 6.20
C ASP A 128 27.25 -19.45 5.78
N ALA A 129 26.48 -20.01 6.69
CA ALA A 129 25.08 -20.38 6.43
C ALA A 129 24.23 -19.19 5.98
N LYS A 130 24.54 -17.98 6.48
CA LYS A 130 23.82 -16.76 6.08
C LYS A 130 24.13 -16.39 4.62
N GLY A 131 25.41 -16.42 4.25
CA GLY A 131 25.82 -16.12 2.86
C GLY A 131 25.21 -17.08 1.86
N TYR A 132 25.22 -18.39 2.13
CA TYR A 132 24.55 -19.39 1.29
C TYR A 132 23.04 -19.15 1.18
N ARG A 133 22.37 -18.84 2.30
CA ARG A 133 20.95 -18.54 2.31
C ARG A 133 20.64 -17.30 1.46
N ASP A 134 21.39 -16.21 1.67
CA ASP A 134 21.13 -14.93 1.00
C ASP A 134 21.39 -15.07 -0.51
N HIS A 135 22.43 -15.82 -0.93
CA HIS A 135 22.68 -16.14 -2.34
C HIS A 135 21.55 -16.95 -2.95
N ALA A 136 21.11 -18.04 -2.29
CA ALA A 136 20.00 -18.86 -2.77
C ALA A 136 18.69 -18.08 -2.89
N MET A 137 18.42 -17.12 -1.95
CA MET A 137 17.24 -16.27 -2.02
C MET A 137 17.28 -15.34 -3.23
N LEU A 138 18.43 -14.74 -3.54
CA LEU A 138 18.58 -13.86 -4.70
C LEU A 138 18.44 -14.62 -6.01
N GLU A 139 19.11 -15.76 -6.13
CA GLU A 139 19.00 -16.66 -7.29
C GLU A 139 17.55 -17.09 -7.53
N LEU A 140 16.86 -17.45 -6.46
CA LEU A 140 15.47 -17.89 -6.55
C LEU A 140 14.53 -16.75 -6.99
N LEU A 141 14.70 -15.53 -6.45
CA LEU A 141 13.95 -14.37 -6.87
C LEU A 141 14.18 -14.05 -8.35
N TYR A 142 15.42 -14.11 -8.79
CA TYR A 142 15.77 -13.82 -10.18
C TYR A 142 15.22 -14.88 -11.15
N ALA A 143 15.38 -16.16 -10.82
CA ALA A 143 14.94 -17.25 -11.67
C ALA A 143 13.42 -17.38 -11.80
N THR A 144 12.67 -17.00 -10.75
CA THR A 144 11.22 -17.27 -10.67
C THR A 144 10.36 -16.03 -10.73
N GLY A 145 10.89 -14.86 -10.37
CA GLY A 145 10.13 -13.63 -10.24
C GLY A 145 9.08 -13.64 -9.12
N ILE A 146 9.15 -14.57 -8.16
CA ILE A 146 8.24 -14.60 -7.00
C ILE A 146 8.42 -13.35 -6.14
N ARG A 147 7.36 -12.95 -5.42
CA ARG A 147 7.45 -11.82 -4.50
C ARG A 147 8.27 -12.16 -3.27
N VAL A 148 8.96 -11.16 -2.69
CA VAL A 148 9.73 -11.36 -1.44
C VAL A 148 8.88 -11.99 -0.33
N SER A 149 7.62 -11.59 -0.20
CA SER A 149 6.69 -12.16 0.78
C SER A 149 6.38 -13.65 0.52
N GLU A 150 6.30 -14.05 -0.74
CA GLU A 150 6.12 -15.45 -1.14
C GLU A 150 7.38 -16.25 -0.85
N LEU A 151 8.57 -15.70 -1.16
CA LEU A 151 9.86 -16.32 -0.87
C LEU A 151 10.02 -16.63 0.63
N ILE A 152 9.80 -15.63 1.52
CA ILE A 152 9.94 -15.83 2.97
C ILE A 152 8.87 -16.73 3.60
N SER A 153 7.80 -17.05 2.88
CA SER A 153 6.74 -17.97 3.32
C SER A 153 6.89 -19.38 2.75
N LEU A 154 7.97 -19.66 2.00
CA LEU A 154 8.24 -21.01 1.48
C LEU A 154 8.67 -21.94 2.60
N ASP A 155 8.09 -23.14 2.58
CA ASP A 155 8.51 -24.29 3.38
C ASP A 155 9.23 -25.31 2.51
N GLU A 156 9.97 -26.25 3.12
CA GLU A 156 10.66 -27.33 2.40
C GLU A 156 9.71 -28.12 1.49
N GLY A 157 8.46 -28.34 1.93
CA GLY A 157 7.43 -29.04 1.15
C GLY A 157 6.90 -28.27 -0.07
N ASP A 158 7.25 -26.99 -0.21
CA ASP A 158 6.86 -26.18 -1.37
C ASP A 158 7.90 -26.24 -2.50
N ILE A 159 9.06 -26.92 -2.27
CA ILE A 159 10.16 -27.05 -3.23
C ILE A 159 10.31 -28.51 -3.65
N SER A 160 10.28 -28.76 -4.94
CA SER A 160 10.58 -30.08 -5.52
C SER A 160 11.84 -30.01 -6.36
N LEU A 161 12.96 -30.43 -5.79
CA LEU A 161 14.24 -30.46 -6.49
C LEU A 161 14.23 -31.47 -7.64
N SER A 162 13.55 -32.63 -7.47
CA SER A 162 13.47 -33.68 -8.51
C SER A 162 12.60 -33.26 -9.69
N ALA A 163 11.54 -32.47 -9.46
CA ALA A 163 10.64 -32.03 -10.51
C ALA A 163 10.95 -30.62 -11.00
N GLY A 164 11.89 -29.89 -10.34
CA GLY A 164 12.34 -28.56 -10.75
C GLY A 164 11.27 -27.48 -10.62
N PHE A 165 10.39 -27.55 -9.63
CA PHE A 165 9.36 -26.52 -9.41
C PHE A 165 9.26 -26.03 -7.96
N ILE A 166 8.69 -24.87 -7.80
CA ILE A 166 8.36 -24.25 -6.52
C ILE A 166 6.88 -23.90 -6.52
N ARG A 167 6.21 -24.14 -5.40
CA ARG A 167 4.82 -23.77 -5.17
C ARG A 167 4.76 -22.47 -4.36
N ALA A 168 4.63 -21.33 -5.03
CA ALA A 168 4.39 -20.06 -4.36
C ALA A 168 2.91 -19.94 -3.93
N ARG A 169 2.67 -19.65 -2.64
CA ARG A 169 1.33 -19.43 -2.11
C ARG A 169 1.07 -17.91 -2.07
N SER A 170 0.23 -17.43 -2.97
CA SER A 170 -0.27 -16.05 -2.91
C SER A 170 -1.32 -15.95 -1.80
N LYS A 171 -1.14 -14.98 -0.89
CA LYS A 171 -2.15 -14.65 0.13
C LYS A 171 -3.23 -13.74 -0.45
#